data_7d111207b0c24cc7575bd59f6fb9fa62
#
_entry.id   7d111207b0c24cc7575bd59f6fb9fa62
#
_cell.length_a   1.000
_cell.length_b   1.000
_cell.length_c   1.000
_cell.angle_alpha   90.00
_cell.angle_beta   90.00
_cell.angle_gamma   90.00
#
_symmetry.space_group_name_H-M   'P 1'
#
loop_
_entity.id
_entity.type
_entity.pdbx_description
1 polymer ?
#
loop_
_entity_poly.entity_id
_entity_poly.type
_entity_poly.pdbx_seq_one_letter_code
_entity_poly.pdbx_strand_id
1 'polypeptide(L)'
;MSADQLPRDLAAAVDGEHTRLGEFRRLHYFHEVGSTNDIALSLAAAGAVEGTSVLADRQHAGRGRLGRTWFSPPGAGMYLSAIVRPGSVDWLALTTLAAGVAVARAVTTLSALPIGLKWPNDLVIGRPWRKVGGVLCESAGSGAEIEALVVGIGVNLEPTATPPELANVATSIEAELGRPIERSRLVVEVLAELNGILARLRAGDRAWVCDEWRRFGRAGLHGARVRWDDQGMERFGFARGLDDSGALLVESAGRIERLIAGEVRWDRLGVSSEL
;
A
#
# COMPACT_ATOMS: atom_id res chain seq x y z
N MET A 1 16.11 -8.23 18.45
CA MET A 1 16.70 -7.02 17.85
C MET A 1 16.05 -5.84 18.54
N SER A 2 16.80 -4.91 19.13
CA SER A 2 16.23 -3.69 19.74
C SER A 2 16.05 -2.61 18.67
N ALA A 3 14.98 -1.82 18.77
CA ALA A 3 14.78 -0.67 17.90
C ALA A 3 15.85 0.41 18.17
N ASP A 4 16.19 1.16 17.14
CA ASP A 4 17.07 2.31 17.23
C ASP A 4 16.31 3.53 17.78
N GLN A 5 17.01 4.58 18.14
CA GLN A 5 16.38 5.83 18.55
C GLN A 5 15.70 6.49 17.34
N LEU A 6 14.46 6.98 17.52
CA LEU A 6 13.78 7.75 16.49
C LEU A 6 14.61 8.98 16.06
N PRO A 7 14.74 9.24 14.75
CA PRO A 7 15.26 10.53 14.28
C PRO A 7 14.49 11.70 14.91
N ARG A 8 15.18 12.80 15.19
CA ARG A 8 14.57 13.93 15.93
C ARG A 8 13.36 14.54 15.23
N ASP A 9 13.42 14.67 13.91
CA ASP A 9 12.34 15.18 13.08
C ASP A 9 11.12 14.24 13.10
N LEU A 10 11.36 12.93 13.07
CA LEU A 10 10.30 11.93 13.16
C LEU A 10 9.67 11.90 14.55
N ALA A 11 10.48 11.98 15.62
CA ALA A 11 9.97 12.05 16.98
C ALA A 11 9.06 13.28 17.17
N ALA A 12 9.52 14.46 16.71
CA ALA A 12 8.74 15.68 16.77
C ALA A 12 7.43 15.59 15.95
N ALA A 13 7.47 14.96 14.78
CA ALA A 13 6.29 14.77 13.96
C ALA A 13 5.27 13.83 14.63
N VAL A 14 5.72 12.74 15.25
CA VAL A 14 4.87 11.81 16.02
C VAL A 14 4.23 12.50 17.22
N ASP A 15 5.00 13.28 17.96
CA ASP A 15 4.51 14.01 19.14
C ASP A 15 3.48 15.09 18.75
N GLY A 16 3.69 15.78 17.63
CA GLY A 16 2.77 16.81 17.11
C GLY A 16 1.42 16.28 16.68
N GLU A 17 1.36 15.03 16.24
CA GLU A 17 0.14 14.40 15.68
C GLU A 17 -0.41 13.26 16.56
N HIS A 18 0.00 13.17 17.81
CA HIS A 18 -0.32 12.04 18.72
C HIS A 18 -1.82 11.71 18.79
N THR A 19 -2.70 12.72 18.72
CA THR A 19 -4.16 12.52 18.76
C THR A 19 -4.67 11.83 17.49
N ARG A 20 -4.19 12.24 16.31
CA ARG A 20 -4.59 11.63 15.02
C ARG A 20 -4.00 10.25 14.84
N LEU A 21 -2.80 10.03 15.33
CA LEU A 21 -2.12 8.73 15.28
C LEU A 21 -2.81 7.67 16.15
N GLY A 22 -3.42 8.06 17.28
CA GLY A 22 -4.03 7.10 18.20
C GLY A 22 -3.06 6.00 18.60
N GLU A 23 -3.43 4.74 18.35
CA GLU A 23 -2.60 3.58 18.66
C GLU A 23 -1.35 3.48 17.77
N PHE A 24 -1.36 4.06 16.56
CA PHE A 24 -0.26 4.04 15.59
C PHE A 24 0.93 4.94 15.95
N ARG A 25 0.90 5.61 17.09
CA ARG A 25 2.04 6.33 17.65
C ARG A 25 3.19 5.43 18.15
N ARG A 26 2.97 4.11 18.30
CA ARG A 26 3.97 3.12 18.73
C ARG A 26 4.87 2.73 17.56
N LEU A 27 5.83 3.60 17.23
CA LEU A 27 6.72 3.43 16.09
C LEU A 27 8.10 2.93 16.53
N HIS A 28 8.48 1.74 16.05
CA HIS A 28 9.83 1.18 16.14
C HIS A 28 10.61 1.59 14.89
N TYR A 29 11.75 2.20 15.10
CA TYR A 29 12.62 2.62 14.00
C TYR A 29 13.88 1.76 13.95
N PHE A 30 14.36 1.50 12.73
CA PHE A 30 15.58 0.76 12.46
C PHE A 30 16.34 1.42 11.30
N HIS A 31 17.65 1.54 11.44
CA HIS A 31 18.49 1.95 10.32
C HIS A 31 18.45 0.90 9.21
N GLU A 32 18.46 -0.39 9.58
CA GLU A 32 18.56 -1.48 8.62
C GLU A 32 17.91 -2.77 9.16
N VAL A 33 17.11 -3.42 8.31
CA VAL A 33 16.46 -4.70 8.63
C VAL A 33 16.44 -5.61 7.41
N GLY A 34 16.14 -6.90 7.60
CA GLY A 34 15.78 -7.79 6.51
C GLY A 34 14.51 -7.30 5.83
N SER A 35 13.41 -7.23 6.58
CA SER A 35 12.12 -6.70 6.14
C SER A 35 11.36 -6.12 7.33
N THR A 36 10.73 -4.96 7.15
CA THR A 36 9.85 -4.37 8.18
C THR A 36 8.64 -5.27 8.47
N ASN A 37 8.14 -5.99 7.45
CA ASN A 37 7.06 -6.96 7.65
C ASN A 37 7.50 -8.12 8.56
N ASP A 38 8.72 -8.64 8.42
CA ASP A 38 9.20 -9.75 9.26
C ASP A 38 9.30 -9.33 10.73
N ILE A 39 9.80 -8.12 10.97
CA ILE A 39 9.85 -7.57 12.34
C ILE A 39 8.43 -7.39 12.88
N ALA A 40 7.52 -6.81 12.10
CA ALA A 40 6.14 -6.61 12.52
C ALA A 40 5.39 -7.93 12.75
N LEU A 41 5.61 -8.96 11.90
CA LEU A 41 5.07 -10.31 12.10
C LEU A 41 5.59 -10.92 13.41
N SER A 42 6.89 -10.79 13.68
CA SER A 42 7.50 -11.29 14.91
C SER A 42 6.94 -10.57 16.15
N LEU A 43 6.74 -9.25 16.08
CA LEU A 43 6.11 -8.46 17.13
C LEU A 43 4.65 -8.86 17.33
N ALA A 44 3.90 -9.07 16.25
CA ALA A 44 2.50 -9.51 16.32
C ALA A 44 2.37 -10.87 16.99
N ALA A 45 3.23 -11.83 16.64
CA ALA A 45 3.30 -13.16 17.26
C ALA A 45 3.70 -13.10 18.75
N ALA A 46 4.52 -12.10 19.13
CA ALA A 46 4.89 -11.83 20.52
C ALA A 46 3.80 -11.06 21.31
N GLY A 47 2.61 -10.84 20.72
CA GLY A 47 1.50 -10.17 21.38
C GLY A 47 1.50 -8.64 21.31
N ALA A 48 2.30 -8.05 20.43
CA ALA A 48 2.28 -6.59 20.25
C ALA A 48 0.86 -6.11 19.90
N VAL A 49 0.46 -4.98 20.47
CA VAL A 49 -0.88 -4.43 20.29
C VAL A 49 -1.04 -3.82 18.90
N GLU A 50 -2.29 -3.65 18.51
CA GLU A 50 -2.63 -2.91 17.29
C GLU A 50 -1.98 -1.52 17.27
N GLY A 51 -1.63 -1.05 16.07
CA GLY A 51 -0.98 0.23 15.88
C GLY A 51 0.52 0.19 16.09
N THR A 52 1.09 -0.91 16.63
CA THR A 52 2.55 -1.08 16.66
C THR A 52 3.06 -1.08 15.23
N SER A 53 3.97 -0.16 14.94
CA SER A 53 4.48 0.08 13.59
C SER A 53 6.00 -0.04 13.55
N VAL A 54 6.54 -0.44 12.41
CA VAL A 54 7.98 -0.63 12.16
C VAL A 54 8.36 0.18 10.93
N LEU A 55 9.32 1.08 11.07
CA LEU A 55 9.91 1.87 10.00
C LEU A 55 11.39 1.55 9.87
N ALA A 56 11.89 1.41 8.65
CA ALA A 56 13.32 1.24 8.40
C ALA A 56 13.82 2.23 7.35
N ASP A 57 15.13 2.57 7.43
CA ASP A 57 15.78 3.33 6.38
C ASP A 57 16.16 2.44 5.20
N ARG A 58 16.49 1.18 5.47
CA ARG A 58 16.89 0.20 4.46
C ARG A 58 16.29 -1.17 4.74
N GLN A 59 15.97 -1.91 3.66
CA GLN A 59 15.67 -3.34 3.76
C GLN A 59 16.59 -4.14 2.82
N HIS A 60 17.18 -5.24 3.33
CA HIS A 60 18.00 -6.16 2.51
C HIS A 60 17.14 -7.18 1.76
N ALA A 61 15.99 -7.53 2.31
CA ALA A 61 15.07 -8.55 1.81
C ALA A 61 13.64 -7.99 1.74
N GLY A 62 13.49 -6.73 1.26
CA GLY A 62 12.18 -6.13 1.03
C GLY A 62 11.35 -6.97 0.07
N ARG A 63 10.08 -7.21 0.40
CA ARG A 63 9.18 -8.06 -0.36
C ARG A 63 8.02 -7.32 -0.98
N GLY A 64 7.69 -7.73 -2.20
CA GLY A 64 6.42 -7.46 -2.85
C GLY A 64 5.57 -8.73 -2.92
N ARG A 65 4.40 -8.63 -3.53
CA ARG A 65 3.50 -9.78 -3.75
C ARG A 65 4.17 -10.83 -4.67
N LEU A 66 3.75 -12.08 -4.50
CA LEU A 66 4.16 -13.22 -5.34
C LEU A 66 5.69 -13.44 -5.36
N GLY A 67 6.35 -13.21 -4.21
CA GLY A 67 7.80 -13.41 -4.08
C GLY A 67 8.68 -12.38 -4.79
N ARG A 68 8.11 -11.29 -5.31
CA ARG A 68 8.90 -10.22 -5.94
C ARG A 68 9.71 -9.46 -4.89
N THR A 69 10.90 -9.01 -5.26
CA THR A 69 11.70 -8.13 -4.42
C THR A 69 11.18 -6.70 -4.47
N TRP A 70 11.15 -6.03 -3.31
CA TRP A 70 10.98 -4.60 -3.21
C TRP A 70 12.33 -3.95 -2.95
N PHE A 71 12.85 -3.20 -3.92
CA PHE A 71 14.14 -2.51 -3.79
C PHE A 71 14.03 -1.39 -2.74
N SER A 72 14.91 -1.42 -1.75
CA SER A 72 14.78 -0.58 -0.55
C SER A 72 16.14 0.02 -0.13
N PRO A 73 16.74 0.90 -0.95
CA PRO A 73 18.02 1.52 -0.64
C PRO A 73 17.89 2.49 0.55
N PRO A 74 19.01 2.79 1.25
CA PRO A 74 19.00 3.62 2.45
C PRO A 74 18.40 5.00 2.20
N GLY A 75 17.41 5.41 3.03
CA GLY A 75 16.84 6.75 3.03
C GLY A 75 15.95 7.10 1.84
N ALA A 76 16.05 6.36 0.74
CA ALA A 76 15.39 6.73 -0.53
C ALA A 76 13.89 6.47 -0.59
N GLY A 77 13.33 5.78 0.40
CA GLY A 77 11.92 5.44 0.43
C GLY A 77 11.32 5.48 1.83
N MET A 78 10.01 5.27 1.88
CA MET A 78 9.29 4.95 3.11
C MET A 78 9.04 3.44 3.12
N TYR A 79 9.66 2.73 4.07
CA TYR A 79 9.50 1.28 4.28
C TYR A 79 8.88 1.08 5.64
N LEU A 80 7.56 0.99 5.66
CA LEU A 80 6.72 1.03 6.85
C LEU A 80 5.88 -0.24 6.93
N SER A 81 5.76 -0.83 8.11
CA SER A 81 4.82 -1.92 8.39
C SER A 81 4.04 -1.62 9.65
N ALA A 82 2.74 -1.86 9.65
CA ALA A 82 1.86 -1.60 10.77
C ALA A 82 1.04 -2.85 11.12
N ILE A 83 0.88 -3.13 12.42
CA ILE A 83 0.07 -4.23 12.93
C ILE A 83 -1.38 -3.76 13.04
N VAL A 84 -2.28 -4.49 12.40
CA VAL A 84 -3.73 -4.30 12.46
C VAL A 84 -4.36 -5.59 12.99
N ARG A 85 -5.31 -5.48 13.92
CA ARG A 85 -6.06 -6.63 14.44
C ARG A 85 -7.48 -6.59 13.88
N PRO A 86 -7.75 -7.38 12.83
CA PRO A 86 -9.05 -7.35 12.16
C PRO A 86 -10.13 -8.00 13.03
N GLY A 87 -11.36 -7.48 12.93
CA GLY A 87 -12.51 -8.08 13.57
C GLY A 87 -13.07 -9.33 12.86
N SER A 88 -12.65 -9.57 11.61
CA SER A 88 -13.04 -10.71 10.78
C SER A 88 -12.07 -10.95 9.63
N VAL A 89 -12.08 -12.15 9.04
CA VAL A 89 -11.26 -12.54 7.88
C VAL A 89 -11.54 -11.71 6.62
N ASP A 90 -12.75 -11.16 6.49
CA ASP A 90 -13.13 -10.31 5.35
C ASP A 90 -12.34 -9.00 5.26
N TRP A 91 -11.64 -8.64 6.35
CA TRP A 91 -10.86 -7.39 6.40
C TRP A 91 -9.59 -7.41 5.57
N LEU A 92 -9.05 -8.57 5.19
CA LEU A 92 -7.75 -8.65 4.49
C LEU A 92 -7.75 -7.81 3.21
N ALA A 93 -8.74 -8.01 2.34
CA ALA A 93 -8.85 -7.26 1.09
C ALA A 93 -9.08 -5.76 1.36
N LEU A 94 -10.04 -5.43 2.24
CA LEU A 94 -10.37 -4.05 2.59
C LEU A 94 -9.23 -3.32 3.29
N THR A 95 -8.43 -4.01 4.12
CA THR A 95 -7.24 -3.41 4.76
C THR A 95 -6.18 -3.05 3.73
N THR A 96 -5.98 -3.88 2.69
CA THR A 96 -5.07 -3.54 1.58
C THR A 96 -5.54 -2.29 0.85
N LEU A 97 -6.83 -2.20 0.55
CA LEU A 97 -7.42 -1.01 -0.10
C LEU A 97 -7.34 0.22 0.81
N ALA A 98 -7.66 0.08 2.09
CA ALA A 98 -7.58 1.13 3.09
C ALA A 98 -6.16 1.72 3.19
N ALA A 99 -5.14 0.86 3.22
CA ALA A 99 -3.75 1.30 3.23
C ALA A 99 -3.37 2.05 1.95
N GLY A 100 -3.82 1.58 0.78
CA GLY A 100 -3.65 2.31 -0.48
C GLY A 100 -4.28 3.69 -0.44
N VAL A 101 -5.51 3.80 0.07
CA VAL A 101 -6.22 5.09 0.26
C VAL A 101 -5.47 5.98 1.24
N ALA A 102 -4.99 5.43 2.38
CA ALA A 102 -4.23 6.21 3.37
C ALA A 102 -2.99 6.86 2.75
N VAL A 103 -2.20 6.10 1.99
CA VAL A 103 -1.02 6.65 1.29
C VAL A 103 -1.42 7.67 0.23
N ALA A 104 -2.46 7.38 -0.57
CA ALA A 104 -2.91 8.30 -1.61
C ALA A 104 -3.38 9.64 -1.04
N ARG A 105 -4.12 9.63 0.07
CA ARG A 105 -4.55 10.84 0.79
C ARG A 105 -3.38 11.61 1.37
N ALA A 106 -2.46 10.92 2.06
CA ALA A 106 -1.27 11.52 2.66
C ALA A 106 -0.39 12.21 1.60
N VAL A 107 -0.09 11.52 0.50
CA VAL A 107 0.69 12.11 -0.61
C VAL A 107 -0.03 13.31 -1.21
N THR A 108 -1.34 13.21 -1.46
CA THR A 108 -2.13 14.32 -2.02
C THR A 108 -2.12 15.54 -1.08
N THR A 109 -2.27 15.32 0.22
CA THR A 109 -2.26 16.39 1.23
C THR A 109 -0.91 17.12 1.28
N LEU A 110 0.20 16.39 1.19
CA LEU A 110 1.54 16.97 1.35
C LEU A 110 2.15 17.52 0.05
N SER A 111 1.70 17.04 -1.10
CA SER A 111 2.35 17.34 -2.37
C SER A 111 1.41 17.86 -3.47
N ALA A 112 0.11 17.71 -3.31
CA ALA A 112 -0.92 17.95 -4.35
C ALA A 112 -0.72 17.11 -5.64
N LEU A 113 0.16 16.10 -5.63
CA LEU A 113 0.39 15.23 -6.78
C LEU A 113 -0.85 14.38 -7.10
N PRO A 114 -1.17 14.19 -8.38
CA PRO A 114 -2.32 13.39 -8.81
C PRO A 114 -2.00 11.88 -8.74
N ILE A 115 -1.87 11.38 -7.51
CA ILE A 115 -1.62 9.95 -7.28
C ILE A 115 -2.86 9.12 -7.66
N GLY A 116 -2.64 7.94 -8.20
CA GLY A 116 -3.67 6.97 -8.54
C GLY A 116 -3.46 5.65 -7.82
N LEU A 117 -4.55 4.91 -7.63
CA LEU A 117 -4.53 3.54 -7.16
C LEU A 117 -4.79 2.59 -8.32
N LYS A 118 -4.01 1.51 -8.39
CA LYS A 118 -4.18 0.42 -9.33
C LYS A 118 -4.42 -0.86 -8.54
N TRP A 119 -5.56 -1.48 -8.79
CA TRP A 119 -5.98 -2.69 -8.07
C TRP A 119 -4.97 -3.84 -8.27
N PRO A 120 -4.68 -4.62 -7.21
CA PRO A 120 -5.27 -4.48 -5.88
C PRO A 120 -4.46 -3.59 -4.93
N ASN A 121 -3.21 -3.25 -5.19
CA ASN A 121 -2.27 -2.80 -4.16
C ASN A 121 -1.19 -1.82 -4.64
N ASP A 122 -1.24 -1.36 -5.87
CA ASP A 122 -0.22 -0.48 -6.42
C ASP A 122 -0.63 0.99 -6.33
N LEU A 123 0.32 1.83 -5.94
CA LEU A 123 0.24 3.28 -6.07
C LEU A 123 0.97 3.71 -7.33
N VAL A 124 0.34 4.55 -8.13
CA VAL A 124 0.86 4.97 -9.43
C VAL A 124 0.72 6.48 -9.63
N ILE A 125 1.56 7.04 -10.48
CA ILE A 125 1.58 8.49 -10.75
C ILE A 125 2.06 8.75 -12.19
N GLY A 126 1.78 9.92 -12.71
CA GLY A 126 2.22 10.35 -14.04
C GLY A 126 1.36 9.83 -15.18
N ARG A 127 1.76 10.18 -16.40
CA ARG A 127 1.17 9.64 -17.65
C ARG A 127 2.29 9.43 -18.67
N PRO A 128 2.60 8.20 -19.06
CA PRO A 128 1.92 6.95 -18.66
C PRO A 128 2.07 6.68 -17.14
N TRP A 129 1.14 5.90 -16.60
CA TRP A 129 1.16 5.55 -15.18
C TRP A 129 2.41 4.73 -14.83
N ARG A 130 3.19 5.21 -13.87
CA ARG A 130 4.36 4.53 -13.32
C ARG A 130 4.15 4.24 -11.84
N LYS A 131 4.64 3.09 -11.38
CA LYS A 131 4.52 2.66 -9.99
C LYS A 131 5.40 3.52 -9.09
N VAL A 132 4.81 4.08 -8.04
CA VAL A 132 5.48 4.89 -7.02
C VAL A 132 5.47 4.23 -5.65
N GLY A 133 4.63 3.22 -5.46
CA GLY A 133 4.50 2.52 -4.19
C GLY A 133 3.68 1.25 -4.31
N GLY A 134 3.56 0.54 -3.20
CA GLY A 134 2.74 -0.65 -3.09
C GLY A 134 2.47 -1.04 -1.66
N VAL A 135 1.40 -1.80 -1.47
CA VAL A 135 0.96 -2.36 -0.19
C VAL A 135 1.10 -3.88 -0.22
N LEU A 136 1.62 -4.47 0.85
CA LEU A 136 1.71 -5.91 1.06
C LEU A 136 1.12 -6.25 2.42
N CYS A 137 -0.08 -6.82 2.45
CA CYS A 137 -0.67 -7.36 3.67
C CYS A 137 -0.29 -8.83 3.83
N GLU A 138 0.23 -9.18 5.01
CA GLU A 138 0.54 -10.54 5.42
C GLU A 138 -0.19 -10.85 6.72
N SER A 139 -0.74 -12.07 6.86
CA SER A 139 -1.45 -12.48 8.07
C SER A 139 -0.50 -13.15 9.06
N ALA A 140 -0.70 -12.85 10.34
CA ALA A 140 -0.16 -13.60 11.45
C ALA A 140 -1.30 -14.31 12.17
N GLY A 141 -1.09 -15.59 12.52
CA GLY A 141 -2.08 -16.43 13.21
C GLY A 141 -1.77 -17.90 13.01
N SER A 142 -2.49 -18.74 13.74
CA SER A 142 -2.38 -20.19 13.69
C SER A 142 -3.69 -20.81 13.15
N GLY A 143 -3.57 -21.67 12.14
CA GLY A 143 -4.72 -22.35 11.53
C GLY A 143 -5.63 -21.42 10.73
N ALA A 144 -6.93 -21.47 10.96
CA ALA A 144 -7.94 -20.70 10.22
C ALA A 144 -8.20 -19.30 10.81
N GLU A 145 -7.62 -18.97 11.97
CA GLU A 145 -7.82 -17.69 12.63
C GLU A 145 -6.73 -16.70 12.28
N ILE A 146 -7.13 -15.52 11.82
CA ILE A 146 -6.23 -14.39 11.58
C ILE A 146 -6.20 -13.56 12.87
N GLU A 147 -5.11 -13.68 13.63
CA GLU A 147 -4.92 -12.92 14.87
C GLU A 147 -4.47 -11.49 14.62
N ALA A 148 -3.69 -11.29 13.56
CA ALA A 148 -3.24 -9.98 13.13
C ALA A 148 -2.98 -9.93 11.62
N LEU A 149 -3.06 -8.74 11.06
CA LEU A 149 -2.57 -8.39 9.72
C LEU A 149 -1.36 -7.47 9.88
N VAL A 150 -0.30 -7.74 9.15
CA VAL A 150 0.81 -6.82 8.98
C VAL A 150 0.65 -6.12 7.64
N VAL A 151 0.49 -4.81 7.69
CA VAL A 151 0.29 -3.94 6.53
C VAL A 151 1.62 -3.32 6.17
N GLY A 152 2.33 -3.92 5.22
CA GLY A 152 3.56 -3.36 4.65
C GLY A 152 3.26 -2.31 3.60
N ILE A 153 3.91 -1.17 3.71
CA ILE A 153 3.77 -0.02 2.81
C ILE A 153 5.15 0.39 2.33
N GLY A 154 5.39 0.25 1.02
CA GLY A 154 6.59 0.74 0.35
C GLY A 154 6.25 1.91 -0.55
N VAL A 155 6.94 3.05 -0.37
CA VAL A 155 6.80 4.23 -1.26
C VAL A 155 8.18 4.71 -1.68
N ASN A 156 8.39 4.87 -2.98
CA ASN A 156 9.60 5.47 -3.54
C ASN A 156 9.53 6.98 -3.33
N LEU A 157 10.44 7.53 -2.55
CA LEU A 157 10.51 8.98 -2.30
C LEU A 157 11.51 9.64 -3.25
N GLU A 158 12.77 9.24 -3.19
CA GLU A 158 13.82 9.76 -4.03
C GLU A 158 13.96 8.99 -5.35
N PRO A 159 14.52 9.59 -6.41
CA PRO A 159 14.79 8.88 -7.67
C PRO A 159 15.64 7.62 -7.52
N THR A 160 16.54 7.59 -6.54
CA THR A 160 17.42 6.46 -6.20
C THR A 160 16.67 5.23 -5.68
N ALA A 161 15.40 5.37 -5.26
CA ALA A 161 14.53 4.26 -4.90
C ALA A 161 14.10 3.39 -6.08
N THR A 162 14.31 3.88 -7.33
CA THR A 162 13.92 3.17 -8.54
C THR A 162 15.15 2.69 -9.29
N PRO A 163 15.36 1.37 -9.44
CA PRO A 163 16.43 0.84 -10.26
C PRO A 163 16.33 1.36 -11.71
N PRO A 164 17.45 1.69 -12.38
CA PRO A 164 17.44 2.25 -13.73
C PRO A 164 16.67 1.40 -14.76
N GLU A 165 16.73 0.09 -14.65
CA GLU A 165 16.00 -0.84 -15.52
C GLU A 165 14.48 -0.78 -15.37
N LEU A 166 13.98 -0.21 -14.27
CA LEU A 166 12.55 -0.03 -14.01
C LEU A 166 12.06 1.39 -14.29
N ALA A 167 12.89 2.31 -14.76
CA ALA A 167 12.54 3.74 -14.96
C ALA A 167 11.33 3.96 -15.89
N ASN A 168 11.06 3.03 -16.81
CA ASN A 168 9.89 3.10 -17.71
C ASN A 168 8.58 2.70 -17.05
N VAL A 169 8.62 2.00 -15.90
CA VAL A 169 7.43 1.42 -15.24
C VAL A 169 7.30 1.84 -13.78
N ALA A 170 8.34 2.43 -13.19
CA ALA A 170 8.37 2.92 -11.83
C ALA A 170 8.92 4.35 -11.78
N THR A 171 8.59 5.06 -10.70
CA THR A 171 9.03 6.44 -10.43
C THR A 171 9.07 6.68 -8.93
N SER A 172 9.39 7.91 -8.51
CA SER A 172 9.39 8.35 -7.12
C SER A 172 8.60 9.65 -6.95
N ILE A 173 8.19 9.95 -5.71
CA ILE A 173 7.44 11.17 -5.39
C ILE A 173 8.24 12.41 -5.79
N GLU A 174 9.52 12.48 -5.44
CA GLU A 174 10.37 13.65 -5.69
C GLU A 174 10.66 13.85 -7.18
N ALA A 175 10.81 12.75 -7.95
CA ALA A 175 10.96 12.85 -9.40
C ALA A 175 9.74 13.49 -10.07
N GLU A 176 8.54 13.20 -9.58
CA GLU A 176 7.28 13.75 -10.10
C GLU A 176 6.99 15.15 -9.56
N LEU A 177 7.45 15.46 -8.33
CA LEU A 177 7.23 16.72 -7.65
C LEU A 177 8.25 17.79 -8.04
N GLY A 178 9.45 17.39 -8.47
CA GLY A 178 10.56 18.27 -8.77
C GLY A 178 11.23 18.90 -7.53
N ARG A 179 10.91 18.44 -6.33
CA ARG A 179 11.48 18.90 -5.05
C ARG A 179 11.40 17.80 -3.98
N PRO A 180 12.22 17.89 -2.91
CA PRO A 180 12.13 16.96 -1.79
C PRO A 180 10.76 16.95 -1.10
N ILE A 181 10.41 15.80 -0.51
CA ILE A 181 9.27 15.62 0.39
C ILE A 181 9.76 15.26 1.79
N GLU A 182 9.14 15.82 2.82
CA GLU A 182 9.48 15.52 4.21
C GLU A 182 9.00 14.11 4.58
N ARG A 183 9.94 13.15 4.60
CA ARG A 183 9.65 11.73 4.90
C ARG A 183 8.94 11.55 6.23
N SER A 184 9.40 12.23 7.29
CA SER A 184 8.83 12.12 8.63
C SER A 184 7.36 12.55 8.67
N ARG A 185 7.02 13.63 7.98
CA ARG A 185 5.62 14.08 7.83
C ARG A 185 4.80 13.10 7.03
N LEU A 186 5.37 12.50 5.97
CA LEU A 186 4.64 11.50 5.18
C LEU A 186 4.34 10.25 6.01
N VAL A 187 5.32 9.74 6.78
CA VAL A 187 5.12 8.59 7.69
C VAL A 187 3.96 8.85 8.64
N VAL A 188 3.98 9.99 9.31
CA VAL A 188 2.97 10.36 10.30
C VAL A 188 1.60 10.56 9.65
N GLU A 189 1.53 11.23 8.50
CA GLU A 189 0.27 11.43 7.78
C GLU A 189 -0.33 10.11 7.29
N VAL A 190 0.50 9.19 6.77
CA VAL A 190 0.04 7.85 6.36
C VAL A 190 -0.52 7.07 7.55
N LEU A 191 0.16 7.09 8.70
CA LEU A 191 -0.32 6.39 9.90
C LEU A 191 -1.61 7.02 10.46
N ALA A 192 -1.73 8.35 10.45
CA ALA A 192 -2.93 9.06 10.88
C ALA A 192 -4.13 8.78 9.97
N GLU A 193 -3.93 8.80 8.64
CA GLU A 193 -4.97 8.44 7.68
C GLU A 193 -5.37 6.97 7.84
N LEU A 194 -4.40 6.05 8.00
CA LEU A 194 -4.68 4.64 8.22
C LEU A 194 -5.51 4.41 9.48
N ASN A 195 -5.16 5.07 10.61
CA ASN A 195 -5.94 5.02 11.85
C ASN A 195 -7.40 5.45 11.62
N GLY A 196 -7.60 6.60 10.99
CA GLY A 196 -8.93 7.12 10.69
C GLY A 196 -9.77 6.19 9.80
N ILE A 197 -9.15 5.62 8.77
CA ILE A 197 -9.83 4.71 7.84
C ILE A 197 -10.19 3.38 8.52
N LEU A 198 -9.28 2.83 9.32
CA LEU A 198 -9.56 1.60 10.07
C LEU A 198 -10.66 1.81 11.13
N ALA A 199 -10.74 2.99 11.75
CA ALA A 199 -11.84 3.32 12.64
C ALA A 199 -13.20 3.30 11.91
N ARG A 200 -13.27 3.79 10.67
CA ARG A 200 -14.49 3.69 9.84
C ARG A 200 -14.83 2.24 9.50
N LEU A 201 -13.83 1.41 9.13
CA LEU A 201 -14.07 -0.02 8.87
C LEU A 201 -14.66 -0.72 10.10
N ARG A 202 -14.18 -0.38 11.31
CA ARG A 202 -14.73 -0.92 12.58
C ARG A 202 -16.16 -0.47 12.83
N ALA A 203 -16.49 0.76 12.43
CA ALA A 203 -17.85 1.28 12.50
C ALA A 203 -18.79 0.69 11.42
N GLY A 204 -18.29 -0.23 10.57
CA GLY A 204 -19.06 -0.88 9.51
C GLY A 204 -19.14 -0.08 8.21
N ASP A 205 -18.46 1.07 8.09
CA ASP A 205 -18.50 1.96 6.92
C ASP A 205 -17.56 1.45 5.79
N ARG A 206 -17.81 0.22 5.33
CA ARG A 206 -17.03 -0.43 4.25
C ARG A 206 -17.20 0.30 2.92
N ALA A 207 -18.40 0.79 2.65
CA ALA A 207 -18.73 1.48 1.41
C ALA A 207 -17.83 2.72 1.22
N TRP A 208 -17.59 3.48 2.28
CA TRP A 208 -16.72 4.64 2.21
C TRP A 208 -15.30 4.31 1.75
N VAL A 209 -14.73 3.19 2.23
CA VAL A 209 -13.37 2.76 1.82
C VAL A 209 -13.33 2.43 0.33
N CYS A 210 -14.34 1.71 -0.16
CA CYS A 210 -14.45 1.36 -1.58
C CYS A 210 -14.69 2.61 -2.44
N ASP A 211 -15.49 3.58 -1.98
CA ASP A 211 -15.75 4.83 -2.68
C ASP A 211 -14.50 5.72 -2.75
N GLU A 212 -13.78 5.88 -1.63
CA GLU A 212 -12.50 6.59 -1.65
C GLU A 212 -11.50 5.88 -2.56
N TRP A 213 -11.44 4.55 -2.52
CA TRP A 213 -10.57 3.81 -3.42
C TRP A 213 -10.96 4.03 -4.91
N ARG A 214 -12.25 3.99 -5.25
CA ARG A 214 -12.74 4.30 -6.60
C ARG A 214 -12.36 5.72 -7.04
N ARG A 215 -12.40 6.69 -6.13
CA ARG A 215 -12.00 8.08 -6.39
C ARG A 215 -10.53 8.20 -6.80
N PHE A 216 -9.64 7.43 -6.17
CA PHE A 216 -8.22 7.34 -6.50
C PHE A 216 -7.94 6.31 -7.61
N GLY A 217 -8.84 5.39 -7.88
CA GLY A 217 -8.71 4.30 -8.85
C GLY A 217 -8.68 4.74 -10.32
N ARG A 218 -7.98 5.83 -10.61
CA ARG A 218 -7.90 6.45 -11.95
C ARG A 218 -7.08 5.63 -12.95
N ALA A 219 -6.27 4.70 -12.46
CA ALA A 219 -5.40 3.88 -13.27
C ALA A 219 -6.13 2.64 -13.80
N GLY A 220 -7.11 2.86 -14.67
CA GLY A 220 -7.73 1.79 -15.45
C GLY A 220 -8.88 1.04 -14.80
N LEU A 221 -9.45 1.53 -13.69
CA LEU A 221 -10.57 0.86 -13.02
C LEU A 221 -11.82 0.72 -13.89
N HIS A 222 -11.98 1.57 -14.89
CA HIS A 222 -13.11 1.53 -15.81
C HIS A 222 -12.63 1.42 -17.25
N GLY A 223 -12.99 0.29 -17.91
CA GLY A 223 -12.76 0.05 -19.31
C GLY A 223 -11.34 -0.43 -19.68
N ALA A 224 -10.40 -0.49 -18.76
CA ALA A 224 -9.09 -1.04 -19.07
C ALA A 224 -9.17 -2.54 -19.32
N ARG A 225 -8.45 -2.99 -20.33
CA ARG A 225 -8.27 -4.41 -20.59
C ARG A 225 -7.36 -5.02 -19.54
N VAL A 226 -7.78 -6.13 -18.98
CA VAL A 226 -7.07 -6.87 -17.94
C VAL A 226 -6.91 -8.32 -18.30
N ARG A 227 -5.84 -8.93 -17.80
CA ARG A 227 -5.56 -10.37 -17.91
C ARG A 227 -5.31 -10.93 -16.51
N TRP A 228 -5.81 -12.11 -16.25
CA TRP A 228 -5.55 -12.83 -15.00
C TRP A 228 -5.41 -14.33 -15.27
N ASP A 229 -4.78 -15.02 -14.36
CA ASP A 229 -4.72 -16.47 -14.35
C ASP A 229 -5.92 -17.01 -13.58
N ASP A 230 -6.64 -17.94 -14.19
CA ASP A 230 -7.70 -18.71 -13.58
C ASP A 230 -7.36 -20.20 -13.67
N GLN A 231 -6.79 -20.74 -12.62
CA GLN A 231 -6.38 -22.15 -12.51
C GLN A 231 -5.44 -22.61 -13.66
N GLY A 232 -4.47 -21.78 -14.02
CA GLY A 232 -3.51 -22.07 -15.09
C GLY A 232 -3.99 -21.67 -16.49
N MET A 233 -5.18 -21.09 -16.61
CA MET A 233 -5.68 -20.53 -17.87
C MET A 233 -5.64 -19.01 -17.85
N GLU A 234 -5.00 -18.40 -18.85
CA GLU A 234 -5.04 -16.94 -19.00
C GLU A 234 -6.42 -16.49 -19.48
N ARG A 235 -7.06 -15.63 -18.69
CA ARG A 235 -8.36 -15.02 -18.98
C ARG A 235 -8.20 -13.55 -19.30
N PHE A 236 -9.15 -13.01 -20.07
CA PHE A 236 -9.17 -11.60 -20.51
C PHE A 236 -10.52 -10.98 -20.24
N GLY A 237 -10.52 -9.69 -19.95
CA GLY A 237 -11.75 -8.94 -19.78
C GLY A 237 -11.51 -7.44 -19.66
N PHE A 238 -12.57 -6.71 -19.34
CA PHE A 238 -12.53 -5.27 -19.16
C PHE A 238 -12.94 -4.93 -17.71
N ALA A 239 -12.09 -4.17 -17.02
CA ALA A 239 -12.39 -3.71 -15.67
C ALA A 239 -13.65 -2.82 -15.67
N ARG A 240 -14.57 -3.08 -14.72
CA ARG A 240 -15.86 -2.39 -14.58
C ARG A 240 -16.01 -1.67 -13.23
N GLY A 241 -15.02 -1.75 -12.37
CA GLY A 241 -15.03 -1.10 -11.07
C GLY A 241 -14.71 -2.06 -9.92
N LEU A 242 -15.04 -1.67 -8.72
CA LEU A 242 -14.99 -2.51 -7.52
C LEU A 242 -16.41 -2.75 -7.00
N ASP A 243 -16.64 -3.91 -6.38
CA ASP A 243 -17.81 -4.11 -5.53
C ASP A 243 -17.54 -3.60 -4.09
N ASP A 244 -18.54 -3.71 -3.23
CA ASP A 244 -18.46 -3.22 -1.83
C ASP A 244 -17.62 -4.11 -0.90
N SER A 245 -17.15 -5.26 -1.39
CA SER A 245 -16.17 -6.10 -0.71
C SER A 245 -14.72 -5.79 -1.14
N GLY A 246 -14.53 -4.88 -2.10
CA GLY A 246 -13.23 -4.54 -2.68
C GLY A 246 -12.76 -5.48 -3.80
N ALA A 247 -13.61 -6.40 -4.26
CA ALA A 247 -13.31 -7.25 -5.41
C ALA A 247 -13.34 -6.44 -6.71
N LEU A 248 -12.38 -6.70 -7.61
CA LEU A 248 -12.39 -6.12 -8.95
C LEU A 248 -13.47 -6.81 -9.79
N LEU A 249 -14.38 -6.02 -10.34
CA LEU A 249 -15.38 -6.47 -11.30
C LEU A 249 -14.79 -6.43 -12.70
N VAL A 250 -14.83 -7.57 -13.40
CA VAL A 250 -14.32 -7.69 -14.78
C VAL A 250 -15.40 -8.26 -15.66
N GLU A 251 -15.69 -7.59 -16.76
CA GLU A 251 -16.55 -8.15 -17.81
C GLU A 251 -15.72 -9.02 -18.75
N SER A 252 -16.08 -10.29 -18.83
CA SER A 252 -15.45 -11.31 -19.67
C SER A 252 -16.53 -12.15 -20.33
N ALA A 253 -16.48 -12.32 -21.64
CA ALA A 253 -17.46 -13.10 -22.42
C ALA A 253 -18.94 -12.74 -22.12
N GLY A 254 -19.24 -11.44 -21.91
CA GLY A 254 -20.60 -10.95 -21.64
C GLY A 254 -21.09 -11.21 -20.21
N ARG A 255 -20.21 -11.58 -19.27
CA ARG A 255 -20.53 -11.81 -17.85
C ARG A 255 -19.62 -10.98 -16.96
N ILE A 256 -20.13 -10.63 -15.78
CA ILE A 256 -19.32 -9.98 -14.74
C ILE A 256 -18.72 -11.07 -13.86
N GLU A 257 -17.39 -11.10 -13.81
CA GLU A 257 -16.61 -11.94 -12.91
C GLU A 257 -16.05 -11.07 -11.75
N ARG A 258 -15.94 -11.68 -10.56
CA ARG A 258 -15.42 -11.03 -9.35
C ARG A 258 -14.04 -11.58 -9.04
N LEU A 259 -13.02 -10.73 -9.10
CA LEU A 259 -11.66 -11.08 -8.74
C LEU A 259 -11.39 -10.58 -7.31
N ILE A 260 -11.26 -11.49 -6.36
CA ILE A 260 -11.07 -11.17 -4.94
C ILE A 260 -9.59 -11.02 -4.63
N ALA A 261 -8.74 -11.82 -5.29
CA ALA A 261 -7.30 -11.86 -5.12
C ALA A 261 -6.64 -12.34 -6.42
N GLY A 262 -5.31 -12.38 -6.44
CA GLY A 262 -4.56 -12.87 -7.59
C GLY A 262 -3.73 -11.78 -8.28
N GLU A 263 -3.01 -12.16 -9.32
CA GLU A 263 -2.29 -11.23 -10.18
C GLU A 263 -3.20 -10.80 -11.33
N VAL A 264 -3.51 -9.52 -11.38
CA VAL A 264 -4.18 -8.92 -12.53
C VAL A 264 -3.15 -8.10 -13.29
N ARG A 265 -2.93 -8.47 -14.55
CA ARG A 265 -2.07 -7.74 -15.48
C ARG A 265 -2.95 -6.77 -16.27
N TRP A 266 -2.60 -5.53 -16.20
CA TRP A 266 -3.28 -4.47 -16.93
C TRP A 266 -2.55 -4.25 -18.24
N ASP A 267 -3.24 -4.31 -19.36
CA ASP A 267 -2.66 -3.88 -20.62
C ASP A 267 -2.33 -2.39 -20.50
N ARG A 268 -1.22 -1.96 -21.10
CA ARG A 268 -0.63 -0.63 -20.86
C ARG A 268 -1.69 0.46 -20.86
N LEU A 269 -1.90 1.06 -19.71
CA LEU A 269 -2.81 2.19 -19.55
C LEU A 269 -2.18 3.42 -20.22
N GLY A 270 -2.63 3.77 -21.41
CA GLY A 270 -2.25 5.02 -22.06
C GLY A 270 -1.47 4.92 -23.37
N VAL A 271 -1.32 3.73 -23.94
CA VAL A 271 -0.89 3.62 -25.35
C VAL A 271 -2.07 3.03 -26.13
N SER A 272 -2.76 3.88 -26.88
CA SER A 272 -3.63 3.42 -27.95
C SER A 272 -2.80 2.51 -28.85
N SER A 273 -3.17 1.24 -28.96
CA SER A 273 -2.69 0.37 -30.00
C SER A 273 -3.35 0.78 -31.31
N GLU A 274 -2.93 1.91 -31.85
CA GLU A 274 -3.04 2.22 -33.27
C GLU A 274 -1.63 2.19 -33.81
N LEU A 275 -1.21 1.03 -34.26
CA LEU A 275 -0.38 0.78 -35.45
C LEU A 275 -0.52 -0.70 -35.80
#